data_bfe5438c8e7b55c16e71cc5c85d80d1d
#
_entry.id   bfe5438c8e7b55c16e71cc5c85d80d1d
#
_cell.length_a   1.000
_cell.length_b   1.000
_cell.length_c   1.000
_cell.angle_alpha   90.00
_cell.angle_beta   90.00
_cell.angle_gamma   90.00
#
_symmetry.space_group_name_H-M   'P 1'
#
loop_
_entity.id
_entity.type
_entity.pdbx_description
1 polymer ?
#
loop_
_entity_poly.entity_id
_entity_poly.type
_entity_poly.pdbx_seq_one_letter_code
_entity_poly.pdbx_strand_id
1 'polypeptide(L)'
;MNKLIVITGPTAVGKTALTIEIAKHYGIPIINADSRQIYKELKIGTASPTAEQLREVQHYFVGTKSINDYYNASMYEQEVMKLLQTLFTTSSIQLLSGGSMMYIDAVCNGIDDIPTIREDIRNEMKRRYQEEGLEALCEDLKRLDPEHYETVDRQNHRRVIHALEICYQTGKTYTSFRTQVKKQRPFEIIKIGLNRDREELYQRINMRVDEMMAQGLLDEVMSMNKYRDINALNTVGYKELFDYMDGRWPLEEAVERIKGNTRRYARKQLTWYRRDERVMWFHPNQKQEILNYISNYEYAH
;
A
#
# COMPACT_ATOMS: atom_id res chain seq x y z
N MET A 1 -1.02 -28.22 -5.75
CA MET A 1 -0.47 -27.25 -4.77
C MET A 1 -1.26 -25.94 -4.87
N ASN A 2 -1.52 -25.27 -3.77
CA ASN A 2 -2.23 -23.97 -3.80
C ASN A 2 -1.36 -22.88 -4.41
N LYS A 3 -1.95 -21.93 -5.14
CA LYS A 3 -1.24 -20.85 -5.86
C LYS A 3 -1.89 -19.51 -5.61
N LEU A 4 -1.06 -18.50 -5.33
CA LEU A 4 -1.48 -17.11 -5.21
C LEU A 4 -0.94 -16.31 -6.40
N ILE A 5 -1.82 -15.89 -7.29
CA ILE A 5 -1.51 -14.94 -8.35
C ILE A 5 -1.43 -13.55 -7.72
N VAL A 6 -0.33 -12.85 -7.94
CA VAL A 6 -0.11 -11.49 -7.44
C VAL A 6 0.05 -10.55 -8.62
N ILE A 7 -0.94 -9.69 -8.85
CA ILE A 7 -0.89 -8.66 -9.90
C ILE A 7 -0.53 -7.33 -9.28
N THR A 8 0.64 -6.82 -9.66
CA THR A 8 1.19 -5.56 -9.16
C THR A 8 1.52 -4.60 -10.30
N GLY A 9 1.90 -3.38 -9.95
CA GLY A 9 2.30 -2.35 -10.91
C GLY A 9 1.95 -0.95 -10.43
N PRO A 10 2.39 0.09 -11.15
CA PRO A 10 2.17 1.47 -10.74
C PRO A 10 0.67 1.85 -10.76
N THR A 11 0.35 2.92 -10.05
CA THR A 11 -0.99 3.51 -10.15
C THR A 11 -1.28 3.92 -11.60
N ALA A 12 -2.55 3.89 -12.01
CA ALA A 12 -3.05 4.18 -13.36
C ALA A 12 -2.57 3.24 -14.49
N VAL A 13 -1.82 2.17 -14.19
CA VAL A 13 -1.35 1.22 -15.23
C VAL A 13 -2.49 0.40 -15.87
N GLY A 14 -3.63 0.25 -15.20
CA GLY A 14 -4.77 -0.55 -15.68
C GLY A 14 -5.00 -1.86 -14.92
N LYS A 15 -4.46 -2.00 -13.70
CA LYS A 15 -4.60 -3.21 -12.87
C LYS A 15 -6.05 -3.65 -12.70
N THR A 16 -6.94 -2.75 -12.28
CA THR A 16 -8.32 -3.09 -11.89
C THR A 16 -9.08 -3.82 -12.99
N ALA A 17 -9.08 -3.28 -14.22
CA ALA A 17 -9.77 -3.90 -15.34
C ALA A 17 -9.23 -5.32 -15.64
N LEU A 18 -7.92 -5.46 -15.78
CA LEU A 18 -7.29 -6.76 -16.05
C LEU A 18 -7.53 -7.75 -14.90
N THR A 19 -7.45 -7.30 -13.65
CA THR A 19 -7.65 -8.16 -12.47
C THR A 19 -9.08 -8.71 -12.43
N ILE A 20 -10.08 -7.89 -12.76
CA ILE A 20 -11.50 -8.32 -12.87
C ILE A 20 -11.65 -9.39 -13.95
N GLU A 21 -11.03 -9.21 -15.12
CA GLU A 21 -11.10 -10.18 -16.21
C GLU A 21 -10.45 -11.52 -15.83
N ILE A 22 -9.29 -11.49 -15.15
CA ILE A 22 -8.61 -12.70 -14.65
C ILE A 22 -9.45 -13.38 -13.57
N ALA A 23 -10.00 -12.60 -12.62
CA ALA A 23 -10.87 -13.12 -11.57
C ALA A 23 -12.10 -13.83 -12.14
N LYS A 24 -12.74 -13.24 -13.17
CA LYS A 24 -13.86 -13.88 -13.89
C LYS A 24 -13.45 -15.16 -14.61
N HIS A 25 -12.27 -15.17 -15.24
CA HIS A 25 -11.77 -16.34 -15.95
C HIS A 25 -11.59 -17.55 -15.04
N TYR A 26 -11.07 -17.32 -13.81
CA TYR A 26 -10.87 -18.40 -12.83
C TYR A 26 -12.06 -18.59 -11.87
N GLY A 27 -13.08 -17.74 -11.92
CA GLY A 27 -14.23 -17.80 -10.99
C GLY A 27 -13.85 -17.55 -9.53
N ILE A 28 -12.90 -16.65 -9.27
CA ILE A 28 -12.32 -16.38 -7.95
C ILE A 28 -12.48 -14.91 -7.53
N PRO A 29 -12.50 -14.61 -6.23
CA PRO A 29 -12.54 -13.24 -5.76
C PRO A 29 -11.18 -12.54 -5.91
N ILE A 30 -11.21 -11.21 -5.75
CA ILE A 30 -10.02 -10.35 -5.71
C ILE A 30 -9.71 -9.99 -4.26
N ILE A 31 -8.50 -10.25 -3.81
CA ILE A 31 -7.95 -9.76 -2.54
C ILE A 31 -7.22 -8.45 -2.86
N ASN A 32 -7.79 -7.33 -2.42
CA ASN A 32 -7.22 -6.00 -2.72
C ASN A 32 -6.05 -5.67 -1.79
N ALA A 33 -4.90 -5.37 -2.37
CA ALA A 33 -3.67 -4.97 -1.67
C ALA A 33 -3.38 -3.47 -1.86
N ASP A 34 -4.37 -2.63 -1.62
CA ASP A 34 -4.20 -1.18 -1.56
C ASP A 34 -4.50 -0.65 -0.16
N SER A 35 -3.48 -0.02 0.47
CA SER A 35 -3.55 0.45 1.84
C SER A 35 -4.42 1.71 2.05
N ARG A 36 -4.98 2.25 0.98
CA ARG A 36 -5.89 3.42 1.05
C ARG A 36 -7.31 3.06 0.64
N GLN A 37 -7.50 2.20 -0.34
CA GLN A 37 -8.82 1.70 -0.74
C GLN A 37 -9.51 0.85 0.34
N ILE A 38 -8.78 0.43 1.36
CA ILE A 38 -9.36 -0.30 2.50
C ILE A 38 -10.30 0.58 3.34
N TYR A 39 -10.15 1.92 3.28
CA TYR A 39 -10.97 2.86 4.06
C TYR A 39 -12.24 3.24 3.32
N LYS A 40 -13.39 3.10 3.99
CA LYS A 40 -14.72 3.35 3.42
C LYS A 40 -14.99 4.82 3.08
N GLU A 41 -14.28 5.74 3.74
CA GLU A 41 -14.43 7.18 3.55
C GLU A 41 -13.63 7.72 2.36
N LEU A 42 -12.61 6.99 1.88
CA LEU A 42 -11.66 7.43 0.86
C LEU A 42 -11.95 6.73 -0.48
N LYS A 43 -12.86 7.27 -1.27
CA LYS A 43 -13.32 6.63 -2.52
C LYS A 43 -12.68 7.23 -3.76
N ILE A 44 -12.86 8.53 -3.96
CA ILE A 44 -12.42 9.23 -5.16
C ILE A 44 -10.89 9.36 -5.17
N GLY A 45 -10.31 9.92 -4.13
CA GLY A 45 -8.85 10.16 -4.07
C GLY A 45 -7.99 8.90 -4.04
N THR A 46 -8.58 7.74 -3.77
CA THR A 46 -7.90 6.44 -3.84
C THR A 46 -8.21 5.68 -5.13
N ALA A 47 -9.11 6.20 -5.97
CA ALA A 47 -9.69 5.50 -7.13
C ALA A 47 -10.15 4.09 -6.75
N SER A 48 -10.95 4.02 -5.71
CA SER A 48 -11.56 2.77 -5.25
C SER A 48 -12.40 2.14 -6.36
N PRO A 49 -12.52 0.82 -6.43
CA PRO A 49 -13.39 0.15 -7.40
C PRO A 49 -14.82 0.70 -7.37
N THR A 50 -15.41 0.89 -8.53
CA THR A 50 -16.80 1.39 -8.66
C THR A 50 -17.81 0.35 -8.17
N ALA A 51 -19.04 0.81 -7.90
CA ALA A 51 -20.14 -0.10 -7.52
C ALA A 51 -20.42 -1.18 -8.59
N GLU A 52 -20.19 -0.86 -9.87
CA GLU A 52 -20.31 -1.82 -10.98
C GLU A 52 -19.21 -2.88 -10.88
N GLN A 53 -17.95 -2.47 -10.74
CA GLN A 53 -16.80 -3.36 -10.59
C GLN A 53 -16.94 -4.28 -9.38
N LEU A 54 -17.45 -3.77 -8.26
CA LEU A 54 -17.71 -4.57 -7.05
C LEU A 54 -18.84 -5.58 -7.23
N ARG A 55 -19.83 -5.31 -8.12
CA ARG A 55 -20.87 -6.27 -8.49
C ARG A 55 -20.40 -7.34 -9.47
N GLU A 56 -19.42 -7.02 -10.31
CA GLU A 56 -18.87 -7.96 -11.29
C GLU A 56 -18.08 -9.10 -10.65
N VAL A 57 -17.28 -8.78 -9.63
CA VAL A 57 -16.43 -9.72 -8.89
C VAL A 57 -16.38 -9.33 -7.43
N GLN A 58 -16.40 -10.31 -6.54
CA GLN A 58 -16.23 -10.06 -5.12
C GLN A 58 -14.82 -9.51 -4.83
N HIS A 59 -14.76 -8.39 -4.10
CA HIS A 59 -13.51 -7.81 -3.62
C HIS A 59 -13.44 -7.87 -2.09
N TYR A 60 -12.32 -8.35 -1.58
CA TYR A 60 -11.98 -8.26 -0.15
C TYR A 60 -11.07 -7.05 0.09
N PHE A 61 -11.13 -6.47 1.27
CA PHE A 61 -10.33 -5.32 1.70
C PHE A 61 -10.54 -4.04 0.88
N VAL A 62 -11.75 -3.80 0.42
CA VAL A 62 -12.19 -2.53 -0.17
C VAL A 62 -13.26 -1.95 0.72
N GLY A 63 -13.02 -0.75 1.27
CA GLY A 63 -13.99 -0.04 2.14
C GLY A 63 -14.38 -0.80 3.41
N THR A 64 -13.50 -1.64 3.95
CA THR A 64 -13.79 -2.50 5.10
C THR A 64 -13.37 -1.91 6.45
N LYS A 65 -12.59 -0.83 6.44
CA LYS A 65 -12.10 -0.15 7.65
C LYS A 65 -12.55 1.32 7.65
N SER A 66 -12.61 1.93 8.82
CA SER A 66 -12.75 3.38 8.97
C SER A 66 -11.37 4.04 9.01
N ILE A 67 -11.27 5.30 8.59
CA ILE A 67 -10.04 6.09 8.75
C ILE A 67 -9.59 6.22 10.21
N ASN A 68 -10.50 6.02 11.16
CA ASN A 68 -10.19 6.02 12.59
C ASN A 68 -9.64 4.67 13.10
N ASP A 69 -9.75 3.61 12.31
CA ASP A 69 -9.24 2.30 12.70
C ASP A 69 -7.71 2.30 12.60
N TYR A 70 -7.06 1.80 13.65
CA TYR A 70 -5.64 1.49 13.54
C TYR A 70 -5.46 0.25 12.67
N TYR A 71 -4.73 0.40 11.57
CA TYR A 71 -4.48 -0.70 10.64
C TYR A 71 -3.09 -0.59 10.00
N ASN A 72 -2.38 -1.71 9.92
CA ASN A 72 -1.02 -1.77 9.40
C ASN A 72 -0.78 -3.02 8.53
N ALA A 73 0.42 -3.13 7.95
CA ALA A 73 0.77 -4.22 7.05
C ALA A 73 0.81 -5.60 7.75
N SER A 74 1.13 -5.68 9.04
CA SER A 74 1.11 -6.92 9.81
C SER A 74 -0.32 -7.43 10.03
N MET A 75 -1.24 -6.52 10.41
CA MET A 75 -2.66 -6.87 10.54
C MET A 75 -3.25 -7.30 9.19
N TYR A 76 -2.88 -6.61 8.11
CA TYR A 76 -3.28 -7.00 6.75
C TYR A 76 -2.76 -8.39 6.39
N GLU A 77 -1.49 -8.70 6.65
CA GLU A 77 -0.93 -10.04 6.43
C GLU A 77 -1.74 -11.10 7.16
N GLN A 78 -1.98 -10.91 8.46
CA GLN A 78 -2.71 -11.88 9.29
C GLN A 78 -4.13 -12.13 8.78
N GLU A 79 -4.87 -11.06 8.47
CA GLU A 79 -6.24 -11.16 7.94
C GLU A 79 -6.26 -11.84 6.56
N VAL A 80 -5.32 -11.49 5.66
CA VAL A 80 -5.20 -12.11 4.33
C VAL A 80 -4.81 -13.58 4.44
N MET A 81 -3.86 -13.94 5.29
CA MET A 81 -3.45 -15.34 5.47
C MET A 81 -4.61 -16.20 5.99
N LYS A 82 -5.40 -15.68 6.94
CA LYS A 82 -6.61 -16.35 7.43
C LYS A 82 -7.67 -16.49 6.32
N LEU A 83 -7.87 -15.44 5.52
CA LEU A 83 -8.81 -15.49 4.40
C LEU A 83 -8.36 -16.52 3.35
N LEU A 84 -7.08 -16.55 3.00
CA LEU A 84 -6.53 -17.49 2.03
C LEU A 84 -6.72 -18.95 2.47
N GLN A 85 -6.57 -19.26 3.76
CA GLN A 85 -6.88 -20.62 4.28
C GLN A 85 -8.32 -21.04 3.93
N THR A 86 -9.28 -20.12 4.07
CA THR A 86 -10.69 -20.39 3.71
C THR A 86 -10.87 -20.48 2.20
N LEU A 87 -10.31 -19.54 1.43
CA LEU A 87 -10.51 -19.49 -0.02
C LEU A 87 -9.87 -20.69 -0.73
N PHE A 88 -8.73 -21.18 -0.25
CA PHE A 88 -8.06 -22.37 -0.80
C PHE A 88 -8.85 -23.68 -0.56
N THR A 89 -9.91 -23.69 0.25
CA THR A 89 -10.81 -24.83 0.35
C THR A 89 -11.76 -24.94 -0.86
N THR A 90 -11.99 -23.82 -1.56
CA THR A 90 -12.91 -23.76 -2.71
C THR A 90 -12.21 -23.74 -4.05
N SER A 91 -11.02 -23.15 -4.14
CA SER A 91 -10.21 -23.11 -5.35
C SER A 91 -8.73 -23.10 -5.00
N SER A 92 -7.94 -23.92 -5.70
CA SER A 92 -6.48 -23.97 -5.54
C SER A 92 -5.75 -22.72 -6.04
N ILE A 93 -6.44 -21.83 -6.73
CA ILE A 93 -5.91 -20.57 -7.23
C ILE A 93 -6.61 -19.41 -6.54
N GLN A 94 -5.87 -18.42 -6.08
CA GLN A 94 -6.40 -17.18 -5.52
C GLN A 94 -5.68 -15.97 -6.13
N LEU A 95 -6.30 -14.78 -6.04
CA LEU A 95 -5.83 -13.57 -6.71
C LEU A 95 -5.67 -12.40 -5.73
N LEU A 96 -4.44 -11.91 -5.62
CA LEU A 96 -4.09 -10.70 -4.88
C LEU A 96 -3.73 -9.60 -5.89
N SER A 97 -4.32 -8.42 -5.76
CA SER A 97 -3.97 -7.29 -6.64
C SER A 97 -3.93 -5.97 -5.90
N GLY A 98 -2.93 -5.15 -6.22
CA GLY A 98 -2.85 -3.82 -5.62
C GLY A 98 -1.60 -3.04 -5.98
N GLY A 99 -1.48 -1.86 -5.37
CA GLY A 99 -0.35 -0.95 -5.56
C GLY A 99 0.48 -0.72 -4.28
N SER A 100 0.06 -1.25 -3.14
CA SER A 100 0.76 -1.03 -1.86
C SER A 100 1.88 -2.03 -1.66
N MET A 101 3.10 -1.57 -1.91
CA MET A 101 4.33 -2.37 -1.85
C MET A 101 4.45 -3.17 -0.56
N MET A 102 4.25 -2.50 0.59
CA MET A 102 4.36 -3.14 1.91
C MET A 102 3.28 -4.20 2.15
N TYR A 103 2.05 -4.02 1.64
CA TYR A 103 0.98 -5.00 1.79
C TYR A 103 1.27 -6.26 0.96
N ILE A 104 1.72 -6.07 -0.28
CA ILE A 104 2.10 -7.18 -1.15
C ILE A 104 3.29 -7.95 -0.57
N ASP A 105 4.32 -7.23 -0.11
CA ASP A 105 5.48 -7.87 0.49
C ASP A 105 5.14 -8.61 1.78
N ALA A 106 4.26 -8.04 2.63
CA ALA A 106 3.80 -8.69 3.84
C ALA A 106 3.11 -10.03 3.55
N VAL A 107 2.24 -10.09 2.54
CA VAL A 107 1.58 -11.34 2.14
C VAL A 107 2.56 -12.31 1.48
N CYS A 108 3.46 -11.83 0.61
CA CYS A 108 4.36 -12.71 -0.15
C CYS A 108 5.54 -13.23 0.67
N ASN A 109 6.16 -12.36 1.47
CA ASN A 109 7.42 -12.65 2.14
C ASN A 109 7.30 -12.75 3.67
N GLY A 110 6.17 -12.31 4.21
CA GLY A 110 6.01 -12.09 5.65
C GLY A 110 6.53 -10.72 6.09
N ILE A 111 6.07 -10.29 7.22
CA ILE A 111 6.59 -9.11 7.92
C ILE A 111 7.04 -9.53 9.32
N ASP A 112 8.04 -8.84 9.84
CA ASP A 112 8.50 -9.07 11.21
C ASP A 112 7.36 -8.80 12.21
N ASP A 113 7.28 -9.61 13.26
CA ASP A 113 6.27 -9.49 14.31
C ASP A 113 6.62 -8.35 15.27
N ILE A 114 6.48 -7.12 14.77
CA ILE A 114 6.70 -5.91 15.55
C ILE A 114 5.44 -5.61 16.37
N PRO A 115 5.56 -5.42 17.70
CA PRO A 115 4.41 -5.14 18.54
C PRO A 115 3.64 -3.89 18.12
N THR A 116 2.31 -3.95 18.22
CA THR A 116 1.47 -2.75 18.03
C THR A 116 1.77 -1.74 19.12
N ILE A 117 2.07 -0.51 18.74
CA ILE A 117 2.41 0.55 19.68
C ILE A 117 1.17 1.05 20.39
N ARG A 118 1.22 1.11 21.72
CA ARG A 118 0.19 1.69 22.55
C ARG A 118 0.09 3.20 22.30
N GLU A 119 -1.11 3.71 22.46
CA GLU A 119 -1.42 5.11 22.17
C GLU A 119 -0.67 6.07 23.11
N ASP A 120 -0.52 5.70 24.39
CA ASP A 120 0.23 6.49 25.37
C ASP A 120 1.70 6.68 24.96
N ILE A 121 2.37 5.62 24.52
CA ILE A 121 3.75 5.67 24.02
C ILE A 121 3.86 6.53 22.76
N ARG A 122 2.92 6.36 21.84
CA ARG A 122 2.89 7.14 20.59
C ARG A 122 2.71 8.63 20.86
N ASN A 123 1.79 8.99 21.76
CA ASN A 123 1.54 10.38 22.11
C ASN A 123 2.76 10.98 22.84
N GLU A 124 3.41 10.23 23.71
CA GLU A 124 4.64 10.65 24.38
C GLU A 124 5.78 10.90 23.38
N MET A 125 6.01 10.01 22.43
CA MET A 125 7.05 10.20 21.41
C MET A 125 6.75 11.39 20.50
N LYS A 126 5.46 11.61 20.18
CA LYS A 126 5.03 12.81 19.42
C LYS A 126 5.29 14.10 20.20
N ARG A 127 4.95 14.12 21.48
CA ARG A 127 5.23 15.26 22.37
C ARG A 127 6.72 15.55 22.46
N ARG A 128 7.55 14.52 22.73
CA ARG A 128 9.00 14.66 22.79
C ARG A 128 9.60 15.19 21.48
N TYR A 129 9.11 14.72 20.34
CA TYR A 129 9.56 15.25 19.05
C TYR A 129 9.26 16.75 18.89
N GLN A 130 8.11 17.22 19.39
CA GLN A 130 7.72 18.63 19.34
C GLN A 130 8.53 19.50 20.30
N GLU A 131 8.83 19.00 21.49
CA GLU A 131 9.52 19.76 22.56
C GLU A 131 11.04 19.66 22.47
N GLU A 132 11.59 18.50 22.19
CA GLU A 132 13.03 18.20 22.23
C GLU A 132 13.67 18.21 20.85
N GLY A 133 12.90 18.02 19.79
CA GLY A 133 13.38 17.96 18.41
C GLY A 133 13.92 16.57 18.01
N LEU A 134 14.29 16.46 16.73
CA LEU A 134 14.74 15.19 16.14
C LEU A 134 16.13 14.77 16.64
N GLU A 135 17.01 15.72 16.90
CA GLU A 135 18.39 15.46 17.31
C GLU A 135 18.44 14.75 18.67
N ALA A 136 17.68 15.24 19.66
CA ALA A 136 17.56 14.60 20.96
C ALA A 136 17.02 13.16 20.86
N LEU A 137 16.03 12.95 20.00
CA LEU A 137 15.51 11.60 19.75
C LEU A 137 16.54 10.69 19.05
N CYS A 138 17.37 11.22 18.19
CA CYS A 138 18.47 10.46 17.59
C CYS A 138 19.53 10.04 18.62
N GLU A 139 19.90 10.90 19.57
CA GLU A 139 20.83 10.53 20.65
C GLU A 139 20.20 9.46 21.57
N ASP A 140 18.91 9.53 21.84
CA ASP A 140 18.20 8.51 22.60
C ASP A 140 18.19 7.16 21.86
N LEU A 141 17.95 7.19 20.55
CA LEU A 141 18.02 5.97 19.71
C LEU A 141 19.43 5.38 19.69
N LYS A 142 20.45 6.21 19.62
CA LYS A 142 21.86 5.76 19.67
C LYS A 142 22.17 5.02 20.97
N ARG A 143 21.58 5.44 22.07
CA ARG A 143 21.73 4.79 23.39
C ARG A 143 20.94 3.50 23.50
N LEU A 144 19.68 3.48 22.99
CA LEU A 144 18.75 2.36 23.15
C LEU A 144 18.92 1.26 22.09
N ASP A 145 19.29 1.63 20.86
CA ASP A 145 19.51 0.72 19.75
C ASP A 145 20.62 1.25 18.82
N PRO A 146 21.89 1.11 19.24
CA PRO A 146 23.04 1.60 18.46
C PRO A 146 23.10 1.04 17.05
N GLU A 147 22.74 -0.24 16.86
CA GLU A 147 22.78 -0.91 15.55
C GLU A 147 21.76 -0.29 14.60
N HIS A 148 20.55 0.00 15.05
CA HIS A 148 19.56 0.68 14.23
C HIS A 148 19.95 2.12 13.94
N TYR A 149 20.52 2.82 14.91
CA TYR A 149 21.01 4.20 14.75
C TYR A 149 22.00 4.34 13.60
N GLU A 150 22.91 3.38 13.42
CA GLU A 150 23.91 3.41 12.33
C GLU A 150 23.29 3.16 10.94
N THR A 151 22.14 2.51 10.88
CA THR A 151 21.51 2.10 9.61
C THR A 151 20.30 2.96 9.22
N VAL A 152 19.67 3.63 10.18
CA VAL A 152 18.47 4.43 9.94
C VAL A 152 18.80 5.75 9.25
N ASP A 153 17.92 6.18 8.34
CA ASP A 153 17.93 7.55 7.87
C ASP A 153 17.50 8.48 9.03
N ARG A 154 18.48 9.11 9.66
CA ARG A 154 18.32 10.00 10.82
C ARG A 154 17.56 11.28 10.52
N GLN A 155 17.42 11.67 9.24
CA GLN A 155 16.56 12.80 8.85
C GLN A 155 15.08 12.39 8.77
N ASN A 156 14.80 11.09 8.77
CA ASN A 156 13.45 10.57 8.74
C ASN A 156 12.89 10.40 10.17
N HIS A 157 12.32 11.49 10.71
CA HIS A 157 11.75 11.51 12.07
C HIS A 157 10.78 10.34 12.32
N ARG A 158 10.00 9.90 11.33
CA ARG A 158 9.04 8.79 11.50
C ARG A 158 9.73 7.47 11.77
N ARG A 159 10.88 7.20 11.13
CA ARG A 159 11.65 5.98 11.37
C ARG A 159 12.33 6.00 12.72
N VAL A 160 12.89 7.14 13.10
CA VAL A 160 13.52 7.33 14.41
C VAL A 160 12.48 7.17 15.51
N ILE A 161 11.36 7.86 15.42
CA ILE A 161 10.26 7.78 16.39
C ILE A 161 9.74 6.35 16.51
N HIS A 162 9.48 5.68 15.39
CA HIS A 162 8.94 4.31 15.43
C HIS A 162 9.89 3.32 16.12
N ALA A 163 11.19 3.44 15.88
CA ALA A 163 12.18 2.60 16.59
C ALA A 163 12.18 2.88 18.10
N LEU A 164 12.13 4.15 18.50
CA LEU A 164 12.03 4.52 19.90
C LEU A 164 10.73 4.04 20.55
N GLU A 165 9.59 4.16 19.88
CA GLU A 165 8.31 3.63 20.35
C GLU A 165 8.43 2.16 20.75
N ILE A 166 9.08 1.35 19.89
CA ILE A 166 9.33 -0.07 20.17
C ILE A 166 10.26 -0.24 21.38
N CYS A 167 11.37 0.49 21.42
CA CYS A 167 12.33 0.39 22.52
C CYS A 167 11.67 0.74 23.87
N TYR A 168 10.93 1.84 23.94
CA TYR A 168 10.26 2.27 25.17
C TYR A 168 9.12 1.34 25.60
N GLN A 169 8.36 0.83 24.62
CA GLN A 169 7.25 -0.07 24.95
C GLN A 169 7.72 -1.43 25.42
N THR A 170 8.78 -1.96 24.86
CA THR A 170 9.17 -3.36 25.05
C THR A 170 10.40 -3.55 25.94
N GLY A 171 11.20 -2.51 26.15
CA GLY A 171 12.51 -2.61 26.80
C GLY A 171 13.57 -3.35 25.95
N LYS A 172 13.26 -3.65 24.67
CA LYS A 172 14.15 -4.33 23.74
C LYS A 172 14.51 -3.40 22.58
N THR A 173 15.62 -3.67 21.89
CA THR A 173 16.01 -2.93 20.70
C THR A 173 15.00 -3.17 19.56
N TYR A 174 14.76 -2.17 18.72
CA TYR A 174 13.98 -2.36 17.49
C TYR A 174 14.65 -3.37 16.55
N THR A 175 15.99 -3.35 16.50
CA THR A 175 16.81 -4.32 15.74
C THR A 175 16.46 -5.76 16.11
N SER A 176 16.21 -6.07 17.38
CA SER A 176 15.88 -7.44 17.82
C SER A 176 14.57 -7.99 17.24
N PHE A 177 13.65 -7.11 16.82
CA PHE A 177 12.41 -7.50 16.14
C PHE A 177 12.57 -7.59 14.61
N ARG A 178 13.64 -7.03 14.05
CA ARG A 178 13.91 -7.04 12.62
C ARG A 178 14.71 -8.28 12.22
N THR A 179 14.03 -9.42 12.21
CA THR A 179 14.67 -10.70 11.85
C THR A 179 15.01 -10.80 10.36
N GLN A 180 14.31 -10.03 9.51
CA GLN A 180 14.41 -10.06 8.04
C GLN A 180 14.24 -11.47 7.44
N VAL A 181 13.69 -12.40 8.21
CA VAL A 181 13.47 -13.78 7.77
C VAL A 181 12.20 -13.83 6.92
N LYS A 182 12.36 -14.29 5.68
CA LYS A 182 11.19 -14.54 4.82
C LYS A 182 10.40 -15.70 5.39
N LYS A 183 9.14 -15.47 5.73
CA LYS A 183 8.21 -16.52 6.16
C LYS A 183 7.90 -17.44 4.99
N GLN A 184 8.03 -18.73 5.17
CA GLN A 184 7.57 -19.71 4.16
C GLN A 184 6.04 -19.63 4.04
N ARG A 185 5.54 -19.67 2.81
CA ARG A 185 4.11 -19.66 2.52
C ARG A 185 3.63 -21.08 2.15
N PRO A 186 2.45 -21.50 2.62
CA PRO A 186 1.88 -22.80 2.29
C PRO A 186 1.26 -22.84 0.89
N PHE A 187 1.71 -21.97 -0.02
CA PHE A 187 1.27 -21.86 -1.41
C PHE A 187 2.40 -21.29 -2.27
N GLU A 188 2.33 -21.57 -3.55
CA GLU A 188 3.20 -20.94 -4.55
C GLU A 188 2.74 -19.53 -4.88
N ILE A 189 3.66 -18.66 -5.29
CA ILE A 189 3.37 -17.28 -5.61
C ILE A 189 3.79 -16.99 -7.06
N ILE A 190 2.80 -16.65 -7.89
CA ILE A 190 2.99 -16.24 -9.29
C ILE A 190 2.93 -14.72 -9.34
N LYS A 191 4.07 -14.05 -9.56
CA LYS A 191 4.16 -12.59 -9.56
C LYS A 191 4.10 -12.02 -10.97
N ILE A 192 3.10 -11.19 -11.22
CA ILE A 192 2.85 -10.50 -12.47
C ILE A 192 2.95 -8.99 -12.22
N GLY A 193 3.89 -8.36 -12.91
CA GLY A 193 4.06 -6.91 -12.92
C GLY A 193 3.44 -6.31 -14.16
N LEU A 194 2.62 -5.28 -14.00
CA LEU A 194 2.09 -4.53 -15.13
C LEU A 194 2.89 -3.25 -15.34
N ASN A 195 3.23 -2.95 -16.57
CA ASN A 195 3.91 -1.72 -16.94
C ASN A 195 3.39 -1.20 -18.29
N ARG A 196 3.58 0.08 -18.53
CA ARG A 196 3.34 0.80 -19.80
C ARG A 196 4.52 1.70 -20.09
N ASP A 197 4.60 2.19 -21.30
CA ASP A 197 5.55 3.23 -21.64
C ASP A 197 5.37 4.44 -20.70
N ARG A 198 6.48 5.11 -20.41
CA ARG A 198 6.50 6.19 -19.41
C ARG A 198 5.54 7.33 -19.77
N GLU A 199 5.50 7.71 -21.04
CA GLU A 199 4.66 8.80 -21.51
C GLU A 199 3.19 8.42 -21.42
N GLU A 200 2.81 7.22 -21.87
CA GLU A 200 1.47 6.70 -21.75
C GLU A 200 1.02 6.63 -20.28
N LEU A 201 1.87 6.11 -19.40
CA LEU A 201 1.56 6.05 -17.97
C LEU A 201 1.32 7.44 -17.39
N TYR A 202 2.13 8.42 -17.77
CA TYR A 202 2.00 9.80 -17.25
C TYR A 202 0.76 10.50 -17.77
N GLN A 203 0.40 10.31 -19.03
CA GLN A 203 -0.86 10.81 -19.57
C GLN A 203 -2.06 10.22 -18.82
N ARG A 204 -2.07 8.91 -18.60
CA ARG A 204 -3.12 8.23 -17.82
C ARG A 204 -3.21 8.72 -16.37
N ILE A 205 -2.08 8.98 -15.73
CA ILE A 205 -2.04 9.57 -14.39
C ILE A 205 -2.68 10.95 -14.39
N ASN A 206 -2.32 11.80 -15.35
CA ASN A 206 -2.85 13.16 -15.43
C ASN A 206 -4.37 13.14 -15.68
N MET A 207 -4.84 12.39 -16.69
CA MET A 207 -6.27 12.23 -16.99
C MET A 207 -7.05 11.73 -15.75
N ARG A 208 -6.51 10.74 -15.04
CA ARG A 208 -7.13 10.21 -13.83
C ARG A 208 -7.28 11.26 -12.71
N VAL A 209 -6.31 12.14 -12.55
CA VAL A 209 -6.41 13.24 -11.58
C VAL A 209 -7.49 14.23 -12.01
N ASP A 210 -7.57 14.56 -13.30
CA ASP A 210 -8.63 15.44 -13.82
C ASP A 210 -10.01 14.79 -13.63
N GLU A 211 -10.16 13.48 -13.89
CA GLU A 211 -11.38 12.71 -13.62
C GLU A 211 -11.75 12.73 -12.13
N MET A 212 -10.80 12.56 -11.23
CA MET A 212 -11.04 12.63 -9.78
C MET A 212 -11.55 14.01 -9.36
N MET A 213 -10.96 15.07 -9.88
CA MET A 213 -11.44 16.44 -9.62
C MET A 213 -12.87 16.64 -10.14
N ALA A 214 -13.17 16.17 -11.35
CA ALA A 214 -14.52 16.23 -11.92
C ALA A 214 -15.54 15.39 -11.14
N GLN A 215 -15.13 14.31 -10.49
CA GLN A 215 -15.97 13.46 -9.64
C GLN A 215 -16.18 14.03 -8.23
N GLY A 216 -15.58 15.16 -7.87
CA GLY A 216 -15.74 15.80 -6.57
C GLY A 216 -14.66 15.46 -5.55
N LEU A 217 -13.43 15.20 -5.98
CA LEU A 217 -12.32 14.96 -5.04
C LEU A 217 -12.14 16.09 -4.03
N LEU A 218 -12.35 17.34 -4.45
CA LEU A 218 -12.26 18.48 -3.52
C LEU A 218 -13.30 18.38 -2.40
N ASP A 219 -14.55 18.03 -2.72
CA ASP A 219 -15.62 17.89 -1.73
C ASP A 219 -15.34 16.71 -0.77
N GLU A 220 -14.81 15.58 -1.32
CA GLU A 220 -14.36 14.46 -0.48
C GLU A 220 -13.29 14.92 0.52
N VAL A 221 -12.28 15.67 0.08
CA VAL A 221 -11.22 16.18 0.95
C VAL A 221 -11.73 17.21 1.95
N MET A 222 -12.59 18.13 1.53
CA MET A 222 -13.21 19.12 2.44
C MET A 222 -13.99 18.45 3.57
N SER A 223 -14.73 17.40 3.27
CA SER A 223 -15.48 16.62 4.27
C SER A 223 -14.56 15.93 5.29
N MET A 224 -13.30 15.67 4.93
CA MET A 224 -12.28 15.02 5.76
C MET A 224 -11.39 16.00 6.54
N ASN A 225 -11.60 17.32 6.42
CA ASN A 225 -10.68 18.31 6.99
C ASN A 225 -10.43 18.16 8.50
N LYS A 226 -11.46 17.80 9.27
CA LYS A 226 -11.33 17.57 10.72
C LYS A 226 -10.46 16.35 11.08
N TYR A 227 -10.17 15.49 10.11
CA TYR A 227 -9.36 14.28 10.27
C TYR A 227 -7.99 14.39 9.59
N ARG A 228 -7.60 15.57 9.10
CA ARG A 228 -6.41 15.79 8.27
C ARG A 228 -5.09 15.24 8.83
N ASP A 229 -4.99 15.15 10.16
CA ASP A 229 -3.79 14.65 10.85
C ASP A 229 -3.73 13.11 10.94
N ILE A 230 -4.81 12.41 10.58
CA ILE A 230 -4.85 10.96 10.60
C ILE A 230 -3.96 10.41 9.47
N ASN A 231 -3.22 9.35 9.79
CA ASN A 231 -2.26 8.73 8.85
C ASN A 231 -2.93 8.25 7.54
N ALA A 232 -4.19 7.85 7.57
CA ALA A 232 -4.95 7.46 6.39
C ALA A 232 -5.00 8.57 5.33
N LEU A 233 -5.09 9.84 5.76
CA LEU A 233 -5.15 11.03 4.92
C LEU A 233 -3.78 11.58 4.51
N ASN A 234 -2.70 11.02 5.05
CA ASN A 234 -1.34 11.37 4.66
C ASN A 234 -0.97 10.70 3.31
N THR A 235 -1.68 11.04 2.26
CA THR A 235 -1.54 10.47 0.93
C THR A 235 -1.69 11.53 -0.17
N VAL A 236 -1.21 11.21 -1.37
CA VAL A 236 -1.31 12.09 -2.54
C VAL A 236 -2.79 12.35 -2.86
N GLY A 237 -3.10 13.55 -3.25
CA GLY A 237 -4.45 14.04 -3.49
C GLY A 237 -5.00 14.82 -2.29
N TYR A 238 -4.97 14.22 -1.11
CA TYR A 238 -5.50 14.85 0.10
C TYR A 238 -4.57 15.93 0.64
N LYS A 239 -3.28 15.68 0.70
CA LYS A 239 -2.30 16.65 1.21
C LYS A 239 -2.28 17.94 0.43
N GLU A 240 -2.22 17.83 -0.88
CA GLU A 240 -2.16 18.98 -1.77
C GLU A 240 -3.43 19.81 -1.70
N LEU A 241 -4.59 19.17 -1.52
CA LEU A 241 -5.86 19.88 -1.36
C LEU A 241 -6.03 20.46 0.05
N PHE A 242 -5.48 19.85 1.10
CA PHE A 242 -5.37 20.48 2.41
C PHE A 242 -4.47 21.72 2.36
N ASP A 243 -3.34 21.67 1.65
CA ASP A 243 -2.47 22.83 1.44
C ASP A 243 -3.19 23.96 0.66
N TYR A 244 -4.03 23.62 -0.33
CA TYR A 244 -4.92 24.57 -0.98
C TYR A 244 -5.91 25.21 -0.01
N MET A 245 -6.57 24.42 0.83
CA MET A 245 -7.53 24.91 1.85
C MET A 245 -6.85 25.83 2.89
N ASP A 246 -5.57 25.62 3.16
CA ASP A 246 -4.75 26.50 4.01
C ASP A 246 -4.27 27.78 3.28
N GLY A 247 -4.62 27.95 2.01
CA GLY A 247 -4.21 29.11 1.21
C GLY A 247 -2.76 29.10 0.74
N ARG A 248 -2.09 27.94 0.81
CA ARG A 248 -0.67 27.82 0.38
C ARG A 248 -0.49 27.85 -1.14
N TRP A 249 -1.50 27.35 -1.86
CA TRP A 249 -1.51 27.25 -3.32
C TRP A 249 -2.90 27.62 -3.88
N PRO A 250 -3.00 28.12 -5.11
CA PRO A 250 -4.26 28.11 -5.85
C PRO A 250 -4.64 26.69 -6.24
N LEU A 251 -5.92 26.43 -6.54
CA LEU A 251 -6.44 25.10 -6.83
C LEU A 251 -5.73 24.44 -8.03
N GLU A 252 -5.48 25.21 -9.07
CA GLU A 252 -4.79 24.73 -10.29
C GLU A 252 -3.41 24.21 -9.95
N GLU A 253 -2.66 24.90 -9.09
CA GLU A 253 -1.34 24.44 -8.65
C GLU A 253 -1.44 23.20 -7.78
N ALA A 254 -2.42 23.11 -6.88
CA ALA A 254 -2.65 21.90 -6.08
C ALA A 254 -2.89 20.69 -6.98
N VAL A 255 -3.70 20.82 -8.03
CA VAL A 255 -3.98 19.75 -9.01
C VAL A 255 -2.69 19.34 -9.76
N GLU A 256 -1.88 20.28 -10.23
CA GLU A 256 -0.61 19.96 -10.89
C GLU A 256 0.38 19.26 -9.95
N ARG A 257 0.39 19.64 -8.66
CA ARG A 257 1.17 18.94 -7.64
C ARG A 257 0.69 17.53 -7.40
N ILE A 258 -0.63 17.29 -7.39
CA ILE A 258 -1.21 15.93 -7.31
C ILE A 258 -0.73 15.09 -8.48
N LYS A 259 -0.81 15.59 -9.72
CA LYS A 259 -0.30 14.91 -10.92
C LYS A 259 1.19 14.58 -10.77
N GLY A 260 2.00 15.58 -10.38
CA GLY A 260 3.45 15.43 -10.16
C GLY A 260 3.80 14.40 -9.09
N ASN A 261 3.13 14.45 -7.95
CA ASN A 261 3.36 13.53 -6.84
C ASN A 261 2.86 12.13 -7.15
N THR A 262 1.77 11.97 -7.90
CA THR A 262 1.28 10.66 -8.39
C THR A 262 2.29 10.04 -9.36
N ARG A 263 2.89 10.82 -10.28
CA ARG A 263 3.98 10.34 -11.15
C ARG A 263 5.22 9.91 -10.35
N ARG A 264 5.58 10.64 -9.27
CA ARG A 264 6.66 10.25 -8.37
C ARG A 264 6.35 8.96 -7.63
N TYR A 265 5.11 8.79 -7.18
CA TYR A 265 4.67 7.57 -6.51
C TYR A 265 4.70 6.36 -7.46
N ALA A 266 4.22 6.52 -8.68
CA ALA A 266 4.28 5.47 -9.71
C ALA A 266 5.73 5.01 -9.98
N ARG A 267 6.69 5.94 -10.06
CA ARG A 267 8.12 5.58 -10.17
C ARG A 267 8.65 4.81 -8.97
N LYS A 268 8.26 5.19 -7.74
CA LYS A 268 8.64 4.46 -6.53
C LYS A 268 8.11 3.04 -6.54
N GLN A 269 6.86 2.85 -6.97
CA GLN A 269 6.26 1.52 -7.13
C GLN A 269 7.06 0.67 -8.14
N LEU A 270 7.36 1.20 -9.33
CA LEU A 270 8.15 0.49 -10.35
C LEU A 270 9.54 0.13 -9.84
N THR A 271 10.24 1.07 -9.19
CA THR A 271 11.56 0.82 -8.60
C THR A 271 11.50 -0.28 -7.54
N TRP A 272 10.44 -0.31 -6.75
CA TRP A 272 10.27 -1.32 -5.71
C TRP A 272 10.05 -2.71 -6.31
N TYR A 273 9.09 -2.85 -7.22
CA TYR A 273 8.74 -4.15 -7.79
C TYR A 273 9.81 -4.74 -8.70
N ARG A 274 10.63 -3.90 -9.34
CA ARG A 274 11.77 -4.34 -10.17
C ARG A 274 12.93 -4.97 -9.38
N ARG A 275 12.93 -4.85 -8.04
CA ARG A 275 13.91 -5.51 -7.18
C ARG A 275 13.65 -7.01 -7.01
N ASP A 276 12.44 -7.46 -7.28
CA ASP A 276 12.08 -8.88 -7.22
C ASP A 276 12.15 -9.48 -8.63
N GLU A 277 13.21 -10.23 -8.89
CA GLU A 277 13.46 -10.87 -10.19
C GLU A 277 12.40 -11.91 -10.57
N ARG A 278 11.59 -12.37 -9.61
CA ARG A 278 10.46 -13.30 -9.85
C ARG A 278 9.26 -12.63 -10.50
N VAL A 279 9.25 -11.29 -10.62
CA VAL A 279 8.14 -10.57 -11.25
C VAL A 279 8.27 -10.66 -12.77
N MET A 280 7.33 -11.35 -13.42
CA MET A 280 7.20 -11.34 -14.87
C MET A 280 6.40 -10.12 -15.30
N TRP A 281 6.99 -9.33 -16.21
CA TRP A 281 6.41 -8.05 -16.63
C TRP A 281 5.64 -8.17 -17.92
N PHE A 282 4.42 -7.58 -17.92
CA PHE A 282 3.52 -7.54 -19.07
C PHE A 282 2.95 -6.14 -19.28
N HIS A 283 2.55 -5.87 -20.52
CA HIS A 283 1.65 -4.76 -20.80
C HIS A 283 0.20 -5.17 -20.43
N PRO A 284 -0.65 -4.27 -19.86
CA PRO A 284 -2.02 -4.63 -19.48
C PRO A 284 -2.91 -5.15 -20.60
N ASN A 285 -2.57 -4.87 -21.87
CA ASN A 285 -3.31 -5.39 -23.02
C ASN A 285 -2.93 -6.84 -23.39
N GLN A 286 -1.93 -7.41 -22.75
CA GLN A 286 -1.43 -8.78 -22.98
C GLN A 286 -2.16 -9.81 -22.10
N LYS A 287 -3.48 -9.73 -22.04
CA LYS A 287 -4.30 -10.62 -21.21
C LYS A 287 -4.05 -12.09 -21.54
N GLN A 288 -4.02 -12.44 -22.83
CA GLN A 288 -3.89 -13.85 -23.22
C GLN A 288 -2.52 -14.41 -22.85
N GLU A 289 -1.46 -13.62 -23.02
CA GLU A 289 -0.11 -14.00 -22.62
C GLU A 289 0.00 -14.17 -21.10
N ILE A 290 -0.69 -13.32 -20.35
CA ILE A 290 -0.76 -13.43 -18.88
C ILE A 290 -1.49 -14.72 -18.47
N LEU A 291 -2.64 -15.04 -19.07
CA LEU A 291 -3.36 -16.28 -18.81
C LEU A 291 -2.52 -17.51 -19.18
N ASN A 292 -1.85 -17.47 -20.32
CA ASN A 292 -0.95 -18.55 -20.75
C ASN A 292 0.23 -18.70 -19.77
N TYR A 293 0.81 -17.60 -19.28
CA TYR A 293 1.87 -17.63 -18.27
C TYR A 293 1.40 -18.29 -16.96
N ILE A 294 0.22 -17.91 -16.47
CA ILE A 294 -0.36 -18.52 -15.27
C ILE A 294 -0.60 -20.02 -15.46
N SER A 295 -1.22 -20.42 -16.61
CA SER A 295 -1.49 -21.83 -16.92
C SER A 295 -0.21 -22.64 -17.04
N ASN A 296 0.81 -22.14 -17.76
CA ASN A 296 2.09 -22.84 -17.89
C ASN A 296 2.80 -23.01 -16.55
N TYR A 297 2.63 -22.07 -15.62
CA TYR A 297 3.14 -22.19 -14.26
C TYR A 297 2.44 -23.32 -13.47
N GLU A 298 1.21 -23.67 -13.85
CA GLU A 298 0.47 -24.79 -13.26
C GLU A 298 1.05 -26.15 -13.67
N TYR A 299 1.64 -26.27 -14.86
CA TYR A 299 2.16 -27.54 -15.39
C TYR A 299 3.67 -27.74 -15.14
N ALA A 300 4.39 -26.70 -14.68
CA ALA A 300 5.85 -26.74 -14.53
C ALA A 300 6.33 -27.22 -13.15
N HIS A 301 5.42 -27.38 -12.21
CA HIS A 301 5.66 -27.78 -10.82
C HIS A 301 4.50 -28.65 -10.30
#